data_54afd7eb25b5984fb7b82aed027dac19
#
_entry.id   54afd7eb25b5984fb7b82aed027dac19
#
_cell.length_a   1.000
_cell.length_b   1.000
_cell.length_c   1.000
_cell.angle_alpha   90.00
_cell.angle_beta   90.00
_cell.angle_gamma   90.00
#
_symmetry.space_group_name_H-M   'P 1'
#
loop_
_entity.id
_entity.type
_entity.pdbx_description
1 polymer ?
#
loop_
_entity_poly.entity_id
_entity_poly.type
_entity_poly.pdbx_seq_one_letter_code
_entity_poly.pdbx_strand_id
1 'polypeptide(L)'
;EKLPIKLPENINLNTKGNPLDHQENWKKIKINGEDCSLETDTLDTFVDSSWYFLRFCSPKNSLEGYNINEVNYWMPVDQYIGGVEHAILHLLYSRFFTRALDYKNNKINSKEPFKGLFTQGMVCHETYKDENNKWLSPDEVVSEDGKNYFSKENASKQIVVGSSESMSKSKKNTIDPEEMIKNYGADAVRLFILSDSPPEKDVQWSEQGMVASYKFVQKFWILHKKIEKYKKNEDKYFNESIEEFTNQILNKININLNKFRYNVIIANLHEVYNFFNI
;
A
#
# COMPACT_ATOMS: atom_id res chain seq x y z
N GLU A 1 9.80 2.06 40.01
CA GLU A 1 9.94 1.20 38.83
C GLU A 1 11.10 1.70 37.97
N LYS A 2 11.99 0.80 37.54
CA LYS A 2 13.16 1.16 36.78
C LYS A 2 12.91 0.89 35.28
N LEU A 3 12.75 1.92 34.49
CA LEU A 3 12.58 1.82 33.04
C LEU A 3 13.93 1.68 32.30
N PRO A 4 13.96 1.00 31.16
CA PRO A 4 12.86 0.25 30.51
C PRO A 4 12.63 -1.12 31.15
N ILE A 5 11.36 -1.58 31.15
CA ILE A 5 11.03 -2.96 31.51
C ILE A 5 11.43 -3.84 30.31
N LYS A 6 12.38 -4.75 30.53
CA LYS A 6 12.83 -5.68 29.51
C LYS A 6 11.99 -6.97 29.55
N LEU A 7 11.58 -7.44 28.39
CA LEU A 7 10.95 -8.74 28.26
C LEU A 7 11.94 -9.87 28.59
N PRO A 8 11.45 -11.01 29.11
CA PRO A 8 12.30 -12.18 29.36
C PRO A 8 12.83 -12.77 28.05
N GLU A 9 14.12 -13.18 28.04
CA GLU A 9 14.77 -13.66 26.82
C GLU A 9 14.25 -15.04 26.35
N ASN A 10 13.79 -15.88 27.29
CA ASN A 10 13.39 -17.26 27.03
C ASN A 10 11.86 -17.41 27.19
N ILE A 11 11.09 -16.89 26.23
CA ILE A 11 9.64 -17.03 26.22
C ILE A 11 9.23 -18.19 25.31
N ASN A 12 8.45 -19.12 25.83
CA ASN A 12 7.80 -20.13 24.99
C ASN A 12 6.54 -19.55 24.35
N LEU A 13 6.60 -19.20 23.07
CA LEU A 13 5.49 -18.65 22.32
C LEU A 13 4.41 -19.67 21.93
N ASN A 14 4.67 -20.97 22.12
CA ASN A 14 3.73 -22.05 21.80
C ASN A 14 2.79 -22.42 22.97
N THR A 15 2.72 -21.59 23.99
CA THR A 15 1.80 -21.80 25.13
C THR A 15 0.37 -21.36 24.80
N LYS A 16 -0.61 -22.00 25.41
CA LYS A 16 -2.00 -21.56 25.31
C LYS A 16 -2.18 -20.32 26.18
N GLY A 17 -2.79 -19.27 25.62
CA GLY A 17 -3.00 -17.99 26.29
C GLY A 17 -1.79 -17.04 26.15
N ASN A 18 -1.68 -16.07 27.06
CA ASN A 18 -0.58 -15.10 27.03
C ASN A 18 0.73 -15.73 27.53
N PRO A 19 1.78 -15.77 26.69
CA PRO A 19 3.08 -16.35 27.09
C PRO A 19 3.72 -15.70 28.32
N LEU A 20 3.47 -14.43 28.56
CA LEU A 20 4.01 -13.68 29.72
C LEU A 20 3.37 -14.13 31.04
N ASP A 21 2.12 -14.60 31.02
CA ASP A 21 1.45 -15.12 32.22
C ASP A 21 2.18 -16.30 32.87
N HIS A 22 2.91 -17.06 32.07
CA HIS A 22 3.68 -18.22 32.51
C HIS A 22 5.09 -17.86 33.03
N GLN A 23 5.46 -16.56 33.05
CA GLN A 23 6.78 -16.10 33.47
C GLN A 23 6.77 -15.64 34.94
N GLU A 24 6.58 -16.57 35.87
CA GLU A 24 6.39 -16.29 37.31
C GLU A 24 7.52 -15.45 37.93
N ASN A 25 8.77 -15.73 37.57
CA ASN A 25 9.92 -14.99 38.10
C ASN A 25 10.03 -13.58 37.54
N TRP A 26 9.62 -13.38 36.29
CA TRP A 26 9.65 -12.07 35.63
C TRP A 26 8.51 -11.17 36.13
N LYS A 27 7.33 -11.74 36.38
CA LYS A 27 6.17 -10.99 36.88
C LYS A 27 6.38 -10.37 38.26
N LYS A 28 7.15 -11.03 39.15
CA LYS A 28 7.32 -10.61 40.52
C LYS A 28 8.36 -9.52 40.64
N ILE A 29 7.99 -8.36 41.16
CA ILE A 29 8.84 -7.21 41.35
C ILE A 29 8.58 -6.55 42.71
N LYS A 30 9.59 -5.92 43.28
CA LYS A 30 9.42 -5.09 44.48
C LYS A 30 9.51 -3.62 44.12
N ILE A 31 8.48 -2.84 44.51
CA ILE A 31 8.44 -1.39 44.34
C ILE A 31 8.32 -0.79 45.73
N ASN A 32 9.30 0.05 46.14
CA ASN A 32 9.35 0.68 47.47
C ASN A 32 9.24 -0.34 48.65
N GLY A 33 9.70 -1.58 48.46
CA GLY A 33 9.63 -2.63 49.47
C GLY A 33 8.38 -3.48 49.47
N GLU A 34 7.34 -3.10 48.70
CA GLU A 34 6.11 -3.85 48.52
C GLU A 34 6.20 -4.84 47.38
N ASP A 35 5.63 -6.04 47.56
CA ASP A 35 5.56 -7.05 46.53
C ASP A 35 4.49 -6.67 45.49
N CYS A 36 4.90 -6.50 44.25
CA CYS A 36 4.06 -6.14 43.12
C CYS A 36 4.14 -7.16 42.02
N SER A 37 3.18 -7.13 41.10
CA SER A 37 3.19 -7.95 39.87
C SER A 37 3.24 -7.05 38.66
N LEU A 38 4.10 -7.39 37.70
CA LEU A 38 4.11 -6.72 36.40
C LEU A 38 2.86 -7.14 35.62
N GLU A 39 2.32 -6.20 34.86
CA GLU A 39 1.26 -6.45 33.88
C GLU A 39 1.78 -7.35 32.77
N THR A 40 0.99 -8.32 32.38
CA THR A 40 1.31 -9.29 31.33
C THR A 40 0.54 -9.07 30.04
N ASP A 41 -0.57 -8.35 30.09
CA ASP A 41 -1.34 -8.00 28.91
C ASP A 41 -0.52 -7.09 27.98
N THR A 42 -0.61 -7.35 26.70
CA THR A 42 -0.01 -6.51 25.66
C THR A 42 -1.06 -5.60 25.06
N LEU A 43 -0.63 -4.43 24.64
CA LEU A 43 -1.49 -3.49 23.91
C LEU A 43 -1.86 -4.11 22.55
N ASP A 44 -3.02 -3.71 22.04
CA ASP A 44 -3.44 -4.02 20.68
C ASP A 44 -2.37 -3.56 19.66
N THR A 45 -2.18 -4.34 18.59
CA THR A 45 -1.16 -4.06 17.57
C THR A 45 -1.37 -2.73 16.86
N PHE A 46 -2.59 -2.18 16.85
CA PHE A 46 -2.88 -0.87 16.29
C PHE A 46 -2.44 0.31 17.17
N VAL A 47 -2.05 0.08 18.42
CA VAL A 47 -1.62 1.17 19.32
C VAL A 47 -0.40 1.91 18.77
N ASP A 48 0.64 1.19 18.35
CA ASP A 48 1.84 1.82 17.81
C ASP A 48 1.56 2.56 16.50
N SER A 49 0.75 1.99 15.62
CA SER A 49 0.35 2.63 14.36
C SER A 49 -0.61 3.81 14.55
N SER A 50 -1.23 3.95 15.73
CA SER A 50 -2.23 5.01 15.98
C SER A 50 -1.64 6.39 16.14
N TRP A 51 -0.34 6.52 16.36
CA TRP A 51 0.31 7.80 16.61
C TRP A 51 1.66 7.97 15.90
N TYR A 52 2.09 7.02 15.07
CA TYR A 52 3.38 7.05 14.38
C TYR A 52 3.59 8.34 13.57
N PHE A 53 2.53 8.90 13.01
CA PHE A 53 2.58 10.16 12.25
C PHE A 53 3.00 11.36 13.12
N LEU A 54 2.70 11.36 14.43
CA LEU A 54 3.22 12.34 15.37
C LEU A 54 4.73 12.13 15.58
N ARG A 55 5.16 10.88 15.70
CA ARG A 55 6.58 10.54 15.80
C ARG A 55 7.35 10.95 14.54
N PHE A 56 6.76 10.83 13.37
CA PHE A 56 7.38 11.24 12.10
C PHE A 56 7.62 12.75 12.01
N CYS A 57 6.90 13.58 12.76
CA CYS A 57 7.18 15.01 12.83
C CYS A 57 8.53 15.32 13.48
N SER A 58 9.02 14.44 14.37
CA SER A 58 10.28 14.62 15.10
C SER A 58 11.07 13.30 15.23
N PRO A 59 11.50 12.69 14.12
CA PRO A 59 12.05 11.33 14.11
C PRO A 59 13.37 11.18 14.89
N LYS A 60 14.11 12.27 15.08
CA LYS A 60 15.40 12.29 15.79
C LYS A 60 15.29 12.61 17.28
N ASN A 61 14.07 12.89 17.79
CA ASN A 61 13.89 13.15 19.22
C ASN A 61 14.10 11.84 20.01
N SER A 62 15.07 11.84 20.92
CA SER A 62 15.43 10.70 21.76
C SER A 62 14.88 10.77 23.19
N LEU A 63 14.30 11.90 23.57
CA LEU A 63 13.83 12.16 24.94
C LEU A 63 12.34 11.92 25.09
N GLU A 64 11.58 12.24 24.05
CA GLU A 64 10.10 12.20 24.07
C GLU A 64 9.57 11.50 22.82
N GLY A 65 8.32 11.08 22.85
CA GLY A 65 7.64 10.47 21.71
C GLY A 65 7.59 11.41 20.49
N TYR A 66 7.40 12.69 20.71
CA TYR A 66 7.40 13.75 19.68
C TYR A 66 7.65 15.13 20.31
N ASN A 67 8.13 16.08 19.49
CA ASN A 67 8.23 17.49 19.87
C ASN A 67 6.95 18.22 19.50
N ILE A 68 6.34 18.90 20.45
CA ILE A 68 5.05 19.56 20.29
C ILE A 68 5.07 20.69 19.22
N ASN A 69 6.17 21.43 19.14
CA ASN A 69 6.29 22.52 18.15
C ASN A 69 6.37 21.97 16.73
N GLU A 70 7.11 20.86 16.53
CA GLU A 70 7.21 20.19 15.25
C GLU A 70 5.88 19.52 14.86
N VAL A 71 5.16 18.91 15.81
CA VAL A 71 3.80 18.39 15.59
C VAL A 71 2.85 19.52 15.16
N ASN A 72 2.86 20.65 15.84
CA ASN A 72 1.98 21.77 15.51
C ASN A 72 2.32 22.45 14.18
N TYR A 73 3.56 22.29 13.69
CA TYR A 73 3.99 22.75 12.38
C TYR A 73 3.52 21.82 11.25
N TRP A 74 3.70 20.50 11.43
CA TRP A 74 3.43 19.52 10.37
C TRP A 74 1.98 18.99 10.33
N MET A 75 1.29 18.97 11.49
CA MET A 75 -0.07 18.43 11.58
C MET A 75 -1.16 19.49 11.32
N PRO A 76 -2.35 19.08 10.83
CA PRO A 76 -2.73 17.73 10.43
C PRO A 76 -2.06 17.26 9.12
N VAL A 77 -1.96 15.95 8.90
CA VAL A 77 -1.49 15.37 7.63
C VAL A 77 -2.40 15.86 6.49
N ASP A 78 -1.83 16.45 5.45
CA ASP A 78 -2.61 17.06 4.35
C ASP A 78 -3.42 16.04 3.57
N GLN A 79 -2.80 14.90 3.24
CA GLN A 79 -3.45 13.81 2.51
C GLN A 79 -3.00 12.46 3.06
N TYR A 80 -3.97 11.65 3.48
CA TYR A 80 -3.74 10.31 4.01
C TYR A 80 -4.38 9.27 3.10
N ILE A 81 -3.59 8.33 2.60
CA ILE A 81 -4.01 7.34 1.60
C ILE A 81 -3.88 5.94 2.21
N GLY A 82 -4.94 5.15 2.13
CA GLY A 82 -4.94 3.79 2.65
C GLY A 82 -6.17 3.00 2.21
N GLY A 83 -6.18 1.69 2.49
CA GLY A 83 -7.31 0.84 2.17
C GLY A 83 -8.55 1.16 3.01
N VAL A 84 -9.72 0.90 2.46
CA VAL A 84 -11.00 1.14 3.12
C VAL A 84 -11.19 0.28 4.38
N GLU A 85 -10.54 -0.87 4.46
CA GLU A 85 -10.55 -1.79 5.60
C GLU A 85 -10.04 -1.15 6.91
N HIS A 86 -9.21 -0.11 6.80
CA HIS A 86 -8.68 0.60 7.94
C HIS A 86 -9.65 1.62 8.57
N ALA A 87 -10.81 1.85 7.97
CA ALA A 87 -11.76 2.87 8.44
C ALA A 87 -12.21 2.64 9.89
N ILE A 88 -12.50 1.39 10.27
CA ILE A 88 -12.94 0.99 11.61
C ILE A 88 -11.79 0.44 12.47
N LEU A 89 -10.58 0.39 11.97
CA LEU A 89 -9.38 -0.08 12.66
C LEU A 89 -8.42 1.10 12.87
N HIS A 90 -7.37 1.16 12.08
CA HIS A 90 -6.30 2.16 12.19
C HIS A 90 -6.80 3.62 12.21
N LEU A 91 -7.75 3.99 11.34
CA LEU A 91 -8.23 5.37 11.28
C LEU A 91 -9.02 5.77 12.54
N LEU A 92 -9.81 4.86 13.09
CA LEU A 92 -10.53 5.10 14.35
C LEU A 92 -9.57 5.25 15.52
N TYR A 93 -8.58 4.35 15.62
CA TYR A 93 -7.53 4.43 16.65
C TYR A 93 -6.73 5.73 16.54
N SER A 94 -6.33 6.13 15.33
CA SER A 94 -5.56 7.36 15.10
C SER A 94 -6.31 8.60 15.58
N ARG A 95 -7.61 8.70 15.31
CA ARG A 95 -8.47 9.78 15.80
C ARG A 95 -8.59 9.78 17.31
N PHE A 96 -8.80 8.61 17.89
CA PHE A 96 -8.88 8.43 19.34
C PHE A 96 -7.56 8.84 20.02
N PHE A 97 -6.43 8.31 19.55
CA PHE A 97 -5.11 8.60 20.14
C PHE A 97 -4.73 10.07 20.02
N THR A 98 -4.98 10.72 18.88
CA THR A 98 -4.73 12.15 18.72
C THR A 98 -5.42 12.97 19.80
N ARG A 99 -6.66 12.60 20.16
CA ARG A 99 -7.44 13.27 21.20
C ARG A 99 -7.00 12.84 22.61
N ALA A 100 -6.69 11.56 22.82
CA ALA A 100 -6.27 11.02 24.10
C ALA A 100 -4.91 11.56 24.54
N LEU A 101 -3.93 11.63 23.65
CA LEU A 101 -2.60 12.17 23.93
C LEU A 101 -2.61 13.66 24.31
N ASP A 102 -3.60 14.39 23.80
CA ASP A 102 -3.80 15.81 24.12
C ASP A 102 -4.85 16.06 25.22
N TYR A 103 -5.40 14.99 25.79
CA TYR A 103 -6.43 15.10 26.82
C TYR A 103 -5.92 15.90 28.03
N LYS A 104 -6.65 16.94 28.41
CA LYS A 104 -6.30 17.94 29.46
C LYS A 104 -5.08 18.82 29.19
N ASN A 105 -4.25 18.52 28.18
CA ASN A 105 -3.04 19.31 27.88
C ASN A 105 -3.31 20.46 26.92
N ASN A 106 -4.16 20.23 25.93
CA ASN A 106 -4.55 21.19 24.87
C ASN A 106 -3.34 21.85 24.19
N LYS A 107 -2.28 21.06 23.94
CA LYS A 107 -1.05 21.51 23.29
C LYS A 107 -1.02 21.21 21.79
N ILE A 108 -1.78 20.21 21.34
CA ILE A 108 -1.89 19.85 19.92
C ILE A 108 -2.99 20.69 19.28
N ASN A 109 -2.64 21.46 18.25
CA ASN A 109 -3.56 22.39 17.58
C ASN A 109 -4.67 21.65 16.83
N SER A 110 -4.39 20.49 16.26
CA SER A 110 -5.37 19.71 15.50
C SER A 110 -6.01 18.60 16.34
N LYS A 111 -7.34 18.53 16.32
CA LYS A 111 -8.09 17.44 16.95
C LYS A 111 -8.34 16.26 16.01
N GLU A 112 -8.13 16.44 14.73
CA GLU A 112 -8.19 15.40 13.69
C GLU A 112 -6.82 15.22 13.08
N PRO A 113 -6.30 13.98 13.00
CA PRO A 113 -4.94 13.73 12.50
C PRO A 113 -4.78 13.95 11.01
N PHE A 114 -5.86 13.79 10.23
CA PHE A 114 -5.84 13.83 8.78
C PHE A 114 -6.81 14.89 8.25
N LYS A 115 -6.31 15.79 7.39
CA LYS A 115 -7.11 16.83 6.74
C LYS A 115 -7.91 16.27 5.57
N GLY A 116 -7.30 15.37 4.80
CA GLY A 116 -7.93 14.66 3.70
C GLY A 116 -7.68 13.16 3.79
N LEU A 117 -8.72 12.36 3.59
CA LEU A 117 -8.64 10.91 3.48
C LEU A 117 -8.91 10.51 2.03
N PHE A 118 -8.12 9.58 1.53
CA PHE A 118 -8.36 8.92 0.26
C PHE A 118 -8.32 7.41 0.48
N THR A 119 -9.47 6.75 0.31
CA THR A 119 -9.59 5.31 0.46
C THR A 119 -9.41 4.63 -0.88
N GLN A 120 -8.38 3.81 -1.00
CA GLN A 120 -8.09 3.04 -2.20
C GLN A 120 -8.83 1.71 -2.20
N GLY A 121 -9.17 1.23 -3.42
CA GLY A 121 -9.72 -0.11 -3.63
C GLY A 121 -8.68 -1.21 -3.41
N MET A 122 -9.14 -2.45 -3.45
CA MET A 122 -8.31 -3.64 -3.27
C MET A 122 -7.84 -4.19 -4.61
N VAL A 123 -6.71 -4.90 -4.59
CA VAL A 123 -6.31 -5.72 -5.73
C VAL A 123 -6.96 -7.10 -5.56
N CYS A 124 -7.76 -7.48 -6.54
CA CYS A 124 -8.54 -8.71 -6.53
C CYS A 124 -8.00 -9.70 -7.56
N HIS A 125 -8.12 -10.97 -7.27
CA HIS A 125 -7.80 -12.06 -8.18
C HIS A 125 -8.82 -13.17 -8.06
N GLU A 126 -9.00 -13.93 -9.14
CA GLU A 126 -9.81 -15.14 -9.13
C GLU A 126 -9.31 -16.12 -8.07
N THR A 127 -10.22 -16.92 -7.58
CA THR A 127 -9.90 -17.97 -6.61
C THR A 127 -10.00 -19.34 -7.29
N TYR A 128 -9.13 -20.26 -6.91
CA TYR A 128 -9.05 -21.58 -7.52
C TYR A 128 -9.19 -22.67 -6.47
N LYS A 129 -9.98 -23.70 -6.81
CA LYS A 129 -10.17 -24.89 -5.95
C LYS A 129 -10.02 -26.18 -6.75
N ASP A 130 -9.42 -27.18 -6.12
CA ASP A 130 -9.43 -28.52 -6.65
C ASP A 130 -10.76 -29.25 -6.39
N GLU A 131 -10.88 -30.47 -6.87
CA GLU A 131 -12.04 -31.34 -6.69
C GLU A 131 -12.40 -31.64 -5.22
N ASN A 132 -11.43 -31.45 -4.30
CA ASN A 132 -11.60 -31.64 -2.85
C ASN A 132 -11.90 -30.32 -2.12
N ASN A 133 -12.22 -29.24 -2.82
CA ASN A 133 -12.43 -27.88 -2.29
C ASN A 133 -11.19 -27.25 -1.62
N LYS A 134 -9.98 -27.75 -1.87
CA LYS A 134 -8.73 -27.17 -1.38
C LYS A 134 -8.34 -25.98 -2.25
N TRP A 135 -7.95 -24.87 -1.62
CA TRP A 135 -7.47 -23.70 -2.32
C TRP A 135 -6.14 -23.96 -3.03
N LEU A 136 -6.05 -23.50 -4.28
CA LEU A 136 -4.85 -23.53 -5.10
C LEU A 136 -4.37 -22.11 -5.37
N SER A 137 -3.05 -21.94 -5.49
CA SER A 137 -2.46 -20.68 -5.91
C SER A 137 -2.44 -20.54 -7.44
N PRO A 138 -2.36 -19.31 -7.99
CA PRO A 138 -2.34 -19.09 -9.45
C PRO A 138 -1.21 -19.85 -10.15
N ASP A 139 -0.08 -20.04 -9.48
CA ASP A 139 1.07 -20.78 -10.00
C ASP A 139 0.87 -22.31 -10.01
N GLU A 140 -0.11 -22.85 -9.28
CA GLU A 140 -0.53 -24.26 -9.32
C GLU A 140 -1.53 -24.56 -10.45
N VAL A 141 -1.99 -23.52 -11.18
CA VAL A 141 -3.07 -23.62 -12.18
C VAL A 141 -2.57 -23.24 -13.56
N VAL A 142 -3.12 -23.85 -14.61
CA VAL A 142 -2.86 -23.55 -16.02
C VAL A 142 -4.14 -23.49 -16.80
N SER A 143 -4.24 -22.55 -17.75
CA SER A 143 -5.31 -22.48 -18.76
C SER A 143 -4.71 -22.10 -20.10
N GLU A 144 -5.10 -22.78 -21.17
CA GLU A 144 -4.68 -22.47 -22.54
C GLU A 144 -5.65 -21.51 -23.23
N ASP A 145 -6.93 -21.59 -22.87
CA ASP A 145 -8.02 -20.86 -23.53
C ASP A 145 -8.63 -19.74 -22.65
N GLY A 146 -8.15 -19.58 -21.41
CA GLY A 146 -8.68 -18.63 -20.43
C GLY A 146 -10.09 -18.96 -19.92
N LYS A 147 -10.61 -20.15 -20.21
CA LYS A 147 -11.93 -20.61 -19.79
C LYS A 147 -11.88 -21.91 -19.02
N ASN A 148 -11.02 -22.84 -19.46
CA ASN A 148 -10.83 -24.12 -18.80
C ASN A 148 -9.52 -24.10 -18.05
N TYR A 149 -9.59 -24.39 -16.77
CA TYR A 149 -8.46 -24.35 -15.87
C TYR A 149 -8.15 -25.75 -15.34
N PHE A 150 -6.87 -26.11 -15.32
CA PHE A 150 -6.38 -27.43 -14.93
C PHE A 150 -5.23 -27.28 -13.94
N SER A 151 -5.01 -28.33 -13.15
CA SER A 151 -3.85 -28.41 -12.27
C SER A 151 -2.57 -28.57 -13.11
N LYS A 152 -1.52 -27.79 -12.79
CA LYS A 152 -0.20 -27.97 -13.41
C LYS A 152 0.41 -29.34 -13.13
N GLU A 153 0.11 -29.93 -11.97
CA GLU A 153 0.60 -31.26 -11.62
C GLU A 153 -0.13 -32.38 -12.39
N ASN A 154 -1.39 -32.15 -12.77
CA ASN A 154 -2.19 -33.13 -13.49
C ASN A 154 -3.23 -32.46 -14.39
N ALA A 155 -2.91 -32.37 -15.69
CA ALA A 155 -3.77 -31.78 -16.71
C ALA A 155 -5.17 -32.45 -16.88
N SER A 156 -5.38 -33.62 -16.29
CA SER A 156 -6.70 -34.28 -16.28
C SER A 156 -7.63 -33.76 -15.17
N LYS A 157 -7.09 -33.03 -14.18
CA LYS A 157 -7.88 -32.48 -13.07
C LYS A 157 -8.34 -31.07 -13.37
N GLN A 158 -9.63 -30.96 -13.66
CA GLN A 158 -10.27 -29.67 -13.86
C GLN A 158 -10.36 -28.89 -12.54
N ILE A 159 -10.08 -27.62 -12.58
CA ILE A 159 -10.10 -26.68 -11.45
C ILE A 159 -11.39 -25.89 -11.48
N VAL A 160 -12.00 -25.69 -10.33
CA VAL A 160 -13.15 -24.78 -10.16
C VAL A 160 -12.62 -23.37 -9.96
N VAL A 161 -12.97 -22.48 -10.88
CA VAL A 161 -12.68 -21.04 -10.78
C VAL A 161 -13.81 -20.37 -10.01
N GLY A 162 -13.47 -19.75 -8.91
CA GLY A 162 -14.39 -18.93 -8.10
C GLY A 162 -14.36 -17.47 -8.51
N SER A 163 -15.15 -16.65 -7.78
CA SER A 163 -15.21 -15.21 -7.98
C SER A 163 -13.84 -14.56 -7.76
N SER A 164 -13.63 -13.42 -8.44
CA SER A 164 -12.53 -12.53 -8.12
C SER A 164 -12.79 -11.85 -6.78
N GLU A 165 -11.84 -11.98 -5.85
CA GLU A 165 -11.94 -11.48 -4.48
C GLU A 165 -10.62 -10.84 -4.08
N SER A 166 -10.65 -10.02 -3.02
CA SER A 166 -9.44 -9.43 -2.45
C SER A 166 -8.38 -10.50 -2.18
N MET A 167 -7.16 -10.24 -2.58
CA MET A 167 -6.04 -11.17 -2.41
C MET A 167 -5.79 -11.49 -0.93
N SER A 168 -5.73 -12.77 -0.60
CA SER A 168 -5.44 -13.23 0.76
C SER A 168 -4.63 -14.52 0.77
N LYS A 169 -3.73 -14.65 1.76
CA LYS A 169 -2.92 -15.86 1.95
C LYS A 169 -3.78 -17.10 2.26
N SER A 170 -4.91 -16.92 2.94
CA SER A 170 -5.82 -18.02 3.30
C SER A 170 -6.52 -18.63 2.10
N LYS A 171 -6.81 -17.84 1.07
CA LYS A 171 -7.41 -18.29 -0.19
C LYS A 171 -6.37 -18.60 -1.27
N LYS A 172 -5.10 -18.36 -0.99
CA LYS A 172 -3.98 -18.54 -1.91
C LYS A 172 -4.10 -17.77 -3.25
N ASN A 173 -4.95 -16.77 -3.35
CA ASN A 173 -5.14 -15.98 -4.57
C ASN A 173 -4.22 -14.75 -4.64
N THR A 174 -3.07 -14.82 -4.02
CA THR A 174 -2.07 -13.73 -3.99
C THR A 174 -1.10 -13.84 -5.16
N ILE A 175 -0.73 -12.69 -5.71
CA ILE A 175 0.36 -12.55 -6.67
C ILE A 175 1.54 -11.92 -5.93
N ASP A 176 2.73 -12.48 -6.11
CA ASP A 176 3.95 -11.96 -5.50
C ASP A 176 4.41 -10.69 -6.24
N PRO A 177 4.39 -9.52 -5.59
CA PRO A 177 4.86 -8.28 -6.22
C PRO A 177 6.36 -8.29 -6.52
N GLU A 178 7.19 -9.00 -5.77
CA GLU A 178 8.64 -9.08 -6.02
C GLU A 178 8.91 -9.83 -7.34
N GLU A 179 8.20 -10.91 -7.59
CA GLU A 179 8.29 -11.67 -8.83
C GLU A 179 7.84 -10.82 -10.03
N MET A 180 6.74 -10.09 -9.87
CA MET A 180 6.23 -9.19 -10.91
C MET A 180 7.22 -8.06 -11.21
N ILE A 181 7.81 -7.45 -10.19
CA ILE A 181 8.82 -6.40 -10.37
C ILE A 181 10.07 -6.97 -11.05
N LYS A 182 10.48 -8.18 -10.71
CA LYS A 182 11.63 -8.85 -11.34
C LYS A 182 11.39 -9.12 -12.83
N ASN A 183 10.17 -9.53 -13.19
CA ASN A 183 9.84 -9.93 -14.58
C ASN A 183 9.50 -8.74 -15.47
N TYR A 184 8.81 -7.71 -14.93
CA TYR A 184 8.26 -6.61 -15.72
C TYR A 184 8.79 -5.23 -15.34
N GLY A 185 9.47 -5.11 -14.18
CA GLY A 185 9.92 -3.83 -13.64
C GLY A 185 8.85 -3.09 -12.87
N ALA A 186 9.29 -2.26 -11.91
CA ALA A 186 8.40 -1.54 -11.00
C ALA A 186 7.46 -0.56 -11.71
N ASP A 187 7.93 0.08 -12.79
CA ASP A 187 7.12 1.06 -13.52
C ASP A 187 5.94 0.41 -14.24
N ALA A 188 6.14 -0.79 -14.80
CA ALA A 188 5.06 -1.53 -15.43
C ALA A 188 4.01 -2.00 -14.43
N VAL A 189 4.44 -2.46 -13.23
CA VAL A 189 3.52 -2.84 -12.15
C VAL A 189 2.70 -1.64 -11.67
N ARG A 190 3.35 -0.50 -11.43
CA ARG A 190 2.66 0.75 -11.05
C ARG A 190 1.68 1.20 -12.11
N LEU A 191 2.09 1.17 -13.37
CA LEU A 191 1.23 1.57 -14.48
C LEU A 191 -0.01 0.68 -14.56
N PHE A 192 0.15 -0.64 -14.44
CA PHE A 192 -0.95 -1.60 -14.44
C PHE A 192 -1.95 -1.30 -13.33
N ILE A 193 -1.49 -1.18 -12.08
CA ILE A 193 -2.36 -0.95 -10.91
C ILE A 193 -3.16 0.36 -11.04
N LEU A 194 -2.60 1.38 -11.68
CA LEU A 194 -3.24 2.69 -11.78
C LEU A 194 -4.00 2.92 -13.10
N SER A 195 -3.95 1.97 -14.06
CA SER A 195 -4.49 2.20 -15.40
C SER A 195 -5.96 1.80 -15.58
N ASP A 196 -6.39 0.73 -14.93
CA ASP A 196 -7.65 0.06 -15.24
C ASP A 196 -8.86 0.85 -14.70
N SER A 197 -8.79 1.26 -13.45
CA SER A 197 -9.92 1.85 -12.72
C SER A 197 -9.51 3.11 -11.96
N PRO A 198 -10.48 3.98 -11.59
CA PRO A 198 -10.22 4.99 -10.56
C PRO A 198 -9.66 4.32 -9.30
N PRO A 199 -8.66 4.93 -8.62
CA PRO A 199 -7.96 4.29 -7.49
C PRO A 199 -8.85 3.91 -6.31
N GLU A 200 -10.06 4.47 -6.21
CA GLU A 200 -11.06 4.13 -5.17
C GLU A 200 -11.78 2.79 -5.44
N LYS A 201 -11.67 2.27 -6.66
CA LYS A 201 -12.29 1.01 -7.06
C LYS A 201 -11.30 -0.13 -6.99
N ASP A 202 -11.84 -1.34 -6.84
CA ASP A 202 -11.05 -2.56 -6.89
C ASP A 202 -10.43 -2.75 -8.27
N VAL A 203 -9.18 -3.21 -8.29
CA VAL A 203 -8.41 -3.55 -9.48
C VAL A 203 -8.42 -5.07 -9.65
N GLN A 204 -8.88 -5.52 -10.83
CA GLN A 204 -8.83 -6.93 -11.17
C GLN A 204 -7.44 -7.27 -11.72
N TRP A 205 -6.76 -8.22 -11.10
CA TRP A 205 -5.48 -8.68 -11.62
C TRP A 205 -5.65 -9.34 -12.99
N SER A 206 -4.77 -8.98 -13.92
CA SER A 206 -4.76 -9.53 -15.28
C SER A 206 -3.33 -9.63 -15.80
N GLU A 207 -2.88 -10.84 -16.13
CA GLU A 207 -1.57 -11.02 -16.78
C GLU A 207 -1.48 -10.28 -18.13
N GLN A 208 -2.54 -10.28 -18.90
CA GLN A 208 -2.59 -9.55 -20.17
C GLN A 208 -2.46 -8.06 -19.97
N GLY A 209 -3.11 -7.50 -18.94
CA GLY A 209 -2.98 -6.11 -18.53
C GLY A 209 -1.56 -5.76 -18.08
N MET A 210 -0.91 -6.68 -17.34
CA MET A 210 0.47 -6.52 -16.90
C MET A 210 1.44 -6.48 -18.09
N VAL A 211 1.30 -7.43 -19.04
CA VAL A 211 2.11 -7.47 -20.28
C VAL A 211 1.86 -6.24 -21.15
N ALA A 212 0.62 -5.75 -21.24
CA ALA A 212 0.30 -4.54 -22.00
C ALA A 212 0.96 -3.30 -21.37
N SER A 213 0.93 -3.18 -20.06
CA SER A 213 1.60 -2.11 -19.31
C SER A 213 3.11 -2.12 -19.51
N TYR A 214 3.72 -3.29 -19.43
CA TYR A 214 5.16 -3.47 -19.70
C TYR A 214 5.53 -3.02 -21.13
N LYS A 215 4.78 -3.49 -22.13
CA LYS A 215 5.00 -3.07 -23.52
C LYS A 215 4.83 -1.57 -23.72
N PHE A 216 3.87 -0.95 -23.02
CA PHE A 216 3.67 0.50 -23.11
C PHE A 216 4.85 1.27 -22.51
N VAL A 217 5.34 0.89 -21.33
CA VAL A 217 6.53 1.50 -20.71
C VAL A 217 7.72 1.45 -21.65
N GLN A 218 7.97 0.29 -22.30
CA GLN A 218 9.06 0.15 -23.27
C GLN A 218 8.88 1.05 -24.49
N LYS A 219 7.69 1.09 -25.07
CA LYS A 219 7.38 1.96 -26.22
C LYS A 219 7.56 3.43 -25.88
N PHE A 220 7.09 3.85 -24.69
CA PHE A 220 7.21 5.22 -24.24
C PHE A 220 8.67 5.62 -24.00
N TRP A 221 9.47 4.70 -23.46
CA TRP A 221 10.93 4.90 -23.32
C TRP A 221 11.63 5.06 -24.67
N ILE A 222 11.30 4.21 -25.66
CA ILE A 222 11.85 4.31 -27.01
C ILE A 222 11.48 5.65 -27.65
N LEU A 223 10.23 6.10 -27.51
CA LEU A 223 9.79 7.41 -27.99
C LEU A 223 10.61 8.54 -27.35
N HIS A 224 10.80 8.50 -26.02
CA HIS A 224 11.64 9.46 -25.31
C HIS A 224 13.06 9.51 -25.89
N LYS A 225 13.68 8.36 -26.13
CA LYS A 225 15.01 8.29 -26.75
C LYS A 225 15.07 8.82 -28.17
N LYS A 226 14.01 8.66 -28.96
CA LYS A 226 13.91 9.30 -30.28
C LYS A 226 13.87 10.83 -30.15
N ILE A 227 12.99 11.37 -29.31
CA ILE A 227 12.84 12.82 -29.09
C ILE A 227 14.16 13.43 -28.58
N GLU A 228 14.87 12.77 -27.67
CA GLU A 228 16.15 13.22 -27.12
C GLU A 228 17.22 13.40 -28.22
N LYS A 229 17.20 12.55 -29.25
CA LYS A 229 18.11 12.68 -30.40
C LYS A 229 17.81 13.93 -31.25
N TYR A 230 16.53 14.28 -31.41
CA TYR A 230 16.15 15.50 -32.15
C TYR A 230 16.51 16.78 -31.40
N LYS A 231 16.45 16.75 -30.07
CA LYS A 231 16.79 17.92 -29.23
C LYS A 231 18.25 18.36 -29.35
N LYS A 232 19.15 17.49 -29.82
CA LYS A 232 20.59 17.81 -30.04
C LYS A 232 20.85 18.60 -31.30
N ASN A 233 19.90 18.68 -32.23
CA ASN A 233 19.99 19.51 -33.42
C ASN A 233 19.45 20.91 -33.05
N GLU A 234 20.30 21.93 -33.06
CA GLU A 234 20.02 23.30 -32.59
C GLU A 234 19.01 24.08 -33.43
N ASP A 235 18.38 23.49 -34.41
CA ASP A 235 17.32 24.13 -35.20
C ASP A 235 16.06 24.32 -34.34
N LYS A 236 15.87 25.55 -33.89
CA LYS A 236 14.65 25.99 -33.18
C LYS A 236 13.48 26.04 -34.16
N TYR A 237 12.96 24.89 -34.53
CA TYR A 237 11.67 24.84 -35.20
C TYR A 237 10.57 25.02 -34.16
N PHE A 238 10.02 26.24 -34.08
CA PHE A 238 8.78 26.49 -33.38
C PHE A 238 7.67 25.78 -34.18
N ASN A 239 6.96 24.86 -33.53
CA ASN A 239 5.81 24.19 -34.10
C ASN A 239 4.60 24.48 -33.22
N GLU A 240 3.73 25.38 -33.70
CA GLU A 240 2.55 25.83 -32.98
C GLU A 240 1.64 24.67 -32.55
N SER A 241 1.48 23.64 -33.37
CA SER A 241 0.66 22.49 -33.05
C SER A 241 1.23 21.64 -31.91
N ILE A 242 2.56 21.53 -31.80
CA ILE A 242 3.23 20.84 -30.69
C ILE A 242 3.05 21.63 -29.40
N GLU A 243 3.21 22.95 -29.44
CA GLU A 243 3.04 23.79 -28.27
C GLU A 243 1.61 23.76 -27.77
N GLU A 244 0.63 23.91 -28.67
CA GLU A 244 -0.80 23.86 -28.32
C GLU A 244 -1.16 22.50 -27.69
N PHE A 245 -0.79 21.40 -28.33
CA PHE A 245 -1.00 20.05 -27.79
C PHE A 245 -0.36 19.87 -26.42
N THR A 246 0.90 20.31 -26.27
CA THR A 246 1.65 20.17 -25.03
C THR A 246 0.96 20.93 -23.88
N ASN A 247 0.54 22.16 -24.12
CA ASN A 247 -0.17 22.98 -23.15
C ASN A 247 -1.51 22.35 -22.75
N GLN A 248 -2.27 21.87 -23.73
CA GLN A 248 -3.55 21.20 -23.48
C GLN A 248 -3.38 19.93 -22.64
N ILE A 249 -2.40 19.07 -22.98
CA ILE A 249 -2.19 17.81 -22.29
C ILE A 249 -1.65 18.01 -20.86
N LEU A 250 -0.74 18.96 -20.67
CA LEU A 250 -0.24 19.34 -19.34
C LEU A 250 -1.37 19.84 -18.43
N ASN A 251 -2.26 20.67 -18.98
CA ASN A 251 -3.43 21.15 -18.21
C ASN A 251 -4.35 19.99 -17.83
N LYS A 252 -4.66 19.05 -18.76
CA LYS A 252 -5.44 17.85 -18.47
C LYS A 252 -4.78 17.02 -17.35
N ILE A 253 -3.47 16.75 -17.44
CA ILE A 253 -2.72 15.97 -16.45
C ILE A 253 -2.77 16.65 -15.08
N ASN A 254 -2.52 17.98 -15.00
CA ASN A 254 -2.55 18.72 -13.74
C ASN A 254 -3.94 18.67 -13.07
N ILE A 255 -5.02 18.86 -13.84
CA ILE A 255 -6.38 18.76 -13.31
C ILE A 255 -6.66 17.35 -12.75
N ASN A 256 -6.24 16.31 -13.47
CA ASN A 256 -6.48 14.94 -13.06
C ASN A 256 -5.58 14.51 -11.90
N LEU A 257 -4.35 15.02 -11.82
CA LEU A 257 -3.43 14.78 -10.71
C LEU A 257 -4.00 15.31 -9.38
N ASN A 258 -4.53 16.54 -9.39
CA ASN A 258 -5.17 17.13 -8.21
C ASN A 258 -6.44 16.38 -7.75
N LYS A 259 -7.01 15.54 -8.61
CA LYS A 259 -8.21 14.73 -8.33
C LYS A 259 -7.90 13.23 -8.15
N PHE A 260 -6.62 12.84 -8.09
CA PHE A 260 -6.17 11.44 -8.02
C PHE A 260 -6.71 10.54 -9.15
N ARG A 261 -7.06 11.11 -10.31
CA ARG A 261 -7.56 10.36 -11.47
C ARG A 261 -6.43 9.77 -12.30
N TYR A 262 -5.65 8.88 -11.69
CA TYR A 262 -4.45 8.31 -12.30
C TYR A 262 -4.75 7.51 -13.57
N ASN A 263 -5.84 6.78 -13.63
CA ASN A 263 -6.26 6.05 -14.84
C ASN A 263 -6.47 7.02 -16.03
N VAL A 264 -7.03 8.20 -15.80
CA VAL A 264 -7.18 9.22 -16.84
C VAL A 264 -5.82 9.81 -17.24
N ILE A 265 -4.90 10.00 -16.28
CA ILE A 265 -3.54 10.45 -16.59
C ILE A 265 -2.82 9.44 -17.48
N ILE A 266 -2.97 8.14 -17.20
CA ILE A 266 -2.38 7.10 -18.05
C ILE A 266 -2.99 7.12 -19.47
N ALA A 267 -4.30 7.33 -19.59
CA ALA A 267 -4.92 7.55 -20.89
C ALA A 267 -4.33 8.79 -21.61
N ASN A 268 -4.08 9.89 -20.89
CA ASN A 268 -3.40 11.06 -21.45
C ASN A 268 -1.95 10.73 -21.88
N LEU A 269 -1.23 9.87 -21.19
CA LEU A 269 0.10 9.40 -21.64
C LEU A 269 0.01 8.59 -22.95
N HIS A 270 -1.04 7.83 -23.17
CA HIS A 270 -1.30 7.19 -24.45
C HIS A 270 -1.59 8.22 -25.56
N GLU A 271 -2.34 9.30 -25.26
CA GLU A 271 -2.55 10.42 -26.19
C GLU A 271 -1.19 11.03 -26.59
N VAL A 272 -0.31 11.30 -25.60
CA VAL A 272 1.06 11.80 -25.84
C VAL A 272 1.85 10.87 -26.73
N TYR A 273 1.85 9.56 -26.42
CA TYR A 273 2.54 8.58 -27.24
C TYR A 273 2.07 8.60 -28.70
N ASN A 274 0.74 8.60 -28.90
CA ASN A 274 0.17 8.57 -30.24
C ASN A 274 0.47 9.86 -31.01
N PHE A 275 0.47 11.03 -30.36
CA PHE A 275 0.76 12.31 -30.99
C PHE A 275 2.23 12.40 -31.48
N PHE A 276 3.18 11.91 -30.68
CA PHE A 276 4.61 12.01 -31.00
C PHE A 276 5.19 10.80 -31.75
N ASN A 277 4.44 9.73 -31.94
CA ASN A 277 4.92 8.50 -32.61
C ASN A 277 4.46 8.42 -34.07
N ILE A 278 4.21 9.56 -34.70
CA ILE A 278 3.87 9.69 -36.13
C ILE A 278 5.13 9.61 -36.97
#